data_0e2988137edc75c914318c5618e840c6
#
_entry.id   0e2988137edc75c914318c5618e840c6
#
_cell.length_a   1.000
_cell.length_b   1.000
_cell.length_c   1.000
_cell.angle_alpha   90.00
_cell.angle_beta   90.00
_cell.angle_gamma   90.00
#
_symmetry.space_group_name_H-M   'P 1'
#
loop_
_entity.id
_entity.type
_entity.pdbx_description
1 polymer ?
#
loop_
_entity_poly.entity_id
_entity_poly.type
_entity_poly.pdbx_seq_one_letter_code
_entity_poly.pdbx_strand_id
1 'polypeptide(L)'
;MSALVEFAMFPTDKGESVSAYVSRIMKAFEERGVEYQLTPMGTVFECESVEEATELINLAYSVLEPDCNRVYTNIKMDIRKGRSGRMRQKIESIQRRLSES
;
A
#
# COMPACT_ATOMS: atom_id res chain seq x y z
N MET A 1 -16.77 1.25 -7.64
CA MET A 1 -15.81 0.13 -7.55
C MET A 1 -14.55 0.61 -6.86
N SER A 2 -14.05 -0.11 -5.89
CA SER A 2 -12.75 0.20 -5.35
C SER A 2 -11.99 -1.08 -5.02
N ALA A 3 -10.65 -0.99 -5.09
CA ALA A 3 -9.73 -1.98 -4.61
C ALA A 3 -8.97 -1.38 -3.43
N LEU A 4 -9.21 -1.90 -2.24
CA LEU A 4 -8.48 -1.52 -1.04
C LEU A 4 -7.33 -2.51 -0.88
N VAL A 5 -6.11 -1.99 -0.81
CA VAL A 5 -4.90 -2.82 -0.87
C VAL A 5 -4.05 -2.59 0.38
N GLU A 6 -3.57 -3.68 0.97
CA GLU A 6 -2.49 -3.64 1.95
C GLU A 6 -1.32 -4.43 1.37
N PHE A 7 -0.13 -3.84 1.38
CA PHE A 7 1.04 -4.57 0.92
C PHE A 7 2.27 -4.26 1.76
N ALA A 8 3.17 -5.23 1.78
CA ALA A 8 4.51 -5.06 2.32
C ALA A 8 5.48 -5.58 1.26
N MET A 9 6.49 -4.80 0.94
CA MET A 9 7.48 -5.15 -0.08
C MET A 9 8.84 -4.69 0.39
N PHE A 10 9.78 -5.62 0.48
CA PHE A 10 11.12 -5.29 0.97
C PHE A 10 12.15 -6.29 0.43
N PRO A 11 13.40 -5.85 0.26
CA PRO A 11 14.47 -6.76 -0.17
C PRO A 11 14.92 -7.66 0.97
N THR A 12 15.30 -8.88 0.64
CA THR A 12 15.84 -9.85 1.60
C THR A 12 17.34 -10.07 1.44
N ASP A 13 17.97 -9.36 0.51
CA ASP A 13 19.41 -9.46 0.20
C ASP A 13 20.18 -8.18 0.59
N LYS A 14 19.61 -7.31 1.41
CA LYS A 14 20.19 -6.00 1.76
C LYS A 14 20.39 -5.78 3.26
N GLY A 15 20.45 -6.86 4.05
CA GLY A 15 20.67 -6.78 5.49
C GLY A 15 19.38 -6.65 6.27
N GLU A 16 19.50 -6.29 7.54
CA GLU A 16 18.35 -6.31 8.48
C GLU A 16 17.44 -5.10 8.35
N SER A 17 17.99 -3.94 8.02
CA SER A 17 17.18 -2.72 7.90
C SER A 17 16.71 -2.54 6.46
N VAL A 18 15.40 -2.41 6.30
CA VAL A 18 14.76 -2.24 4.97
C VAL A 18 14.11 -0.88 4.81
N SER A 19 14.18 -0.02 5.82
CA SER A 19 13.45 1.27 5.80
C SER A 19 13.87 2.18 4.65
N ALA A 20 15.16 2.18 4.27
CA ALA A 20 15.63 2.97 3.14
C ALA A 20 14.97 2.55 1.82
N TYR A 21 14.73 1.26 1.65
CA TYR A 21 14.09 0.72 0.44
C TYR A 21 12.59 1.01 0.44
N VAL A 22 11.93 0.83 1.57
CA VAL A 22 10.50 1.15 1.71
C VAL A 22 10.27 2.64 1.47
N SER A 23 11.13 3.51 1.97
CA SER A 23 10.98 4.95 1.74
C SER A 23 11.11 5.34 0.27
N ARG A 24 11.91 4.62 -0.51
CA ARG A 24 11.99 4.83 -1.97
C ARG A 24 10.65 4.52 -2.64
N ILE A 25 9.97 3.47 -2.21
CA ILE A 25 8.64 3.11 -2.71
C ILE A 25 7.64 4.22 -2.36
N MET A 26 7.65 4.67 -1.11
CA MET A 26 6.72 5.71 -0.66
C MET A 26 6.94 7.02 -1.41
N LYS A 27 8.20 7.37 -1.69
CA LYS A 27 8.52 8.54 -2.51
C LYS A 27 7.92 8.43 -3.92
N ALA A 28 8.02 7.26 -4.54
CA ALA A 28 7.42 7.03 -5.86
C ALA A 28 5.89 7.18 -5.81
N PHE A 29 5.26 6.69 -4.74
CA PHE A 29 3.82 6.85 -4.55
C PHE A 29 3.44 8.33 -4.40
N GLU A 30 4.19 9.09 -3.61
CA GLU A 30 3.95 10.52 -3.44
C GLU A 30 4.10 11.30 -4.76
N GLU A 31 5.12 10.99 -5.55
CA GLU A 31 5.34 11.58 -6.87
C GLU A 31 4.19 11.27 -7.84
N ARG A 32 3.56 10.12 -7.67
CA ARG A 32 2.40 9.69 -8.47
C ARG A 32 1.08 10.26 -7.95
N GLY A 33 1.07 10.93 -6.82
CA GLY A 33 -0.12 11.47 -6.20
C GLY A 33 -1.01 10.43 -5.53
N VAL A 34 -0.44 9.29 -5.15
CA VAL A 34 -1.19 8.22 -4.47
C VAL A 34 -1.35 8.58 -3.00
N GLU A 35 -2.60 8.58 -2.53
CA GLU A 35 -2.88 8.68 -1.10
C GLU A 35 -2.68 7.30 -0.46
N TYR A 36 -1.87 7.24 0.59
CA TYR A 36 -1.58 6.00 1.29
C TYR A 36 -1.52 6.20 2.80
N GLN A 37 -1.63 5.11 3.54
CA GLN A 37 -1.41 5.08 4.98
C GLN A 37 -0.27 4.12 5.29
N LEU A 38 0.76 4.62 5.96
CA LEU A 38 1.88 3.79 6.38
C LEU A 38 1.59 3.20 7.75
N THR A 39 1.83 1.90 7.91
CA THR A 39 1.70 1.19 9.18
C THR A 39 2.99 0.44 9.49
N PRO A 40 3.23 0.03 10.75
CA PRO A 40 4.40 -0.78 11.07
C PRO A 40 4.49 -2.10 10.32
N MET A 41 3.37 -2.61 9.80
CA MET A 41 3.31 -3.91 9.14
C MET A 41 3.13 -3.85 7.63
N GLY A 42 2.93 -2.65 7.08
CA GLY A 42 2.72 -2.50 5.64
C GLY A 42 2.09 -1.18 5.27
N THR A 43 1.75 -1.04 4.02
CA THR A 43 1.18 0.18 3.44
C THR A 43 -0.21 -0.10 2.91
N VAL A 44 -1.13 0.80 3.18
CA VAL A 44 -2.52 0.68 2.72
C VAL A 44 -2.80 1.80 1.72
N PHE A 45 -3.42 1.43 0.59
CA PHE A 45 -3.92 2.41 -0.37
C PHE A 45 -5.19 1.92 -1.01
N GLU A 46 -5.88 2.81 -1.69
CA GLU A 46 -7.14 2.49 -2.35
C GLU A 46 -7.13 3.00 -3.79
N CYS A 47 -7.61 2.18 -4.71
CA CYS A 47 -7.72 2.50 -6.13
C CYS A 47 -9.14 2.27 -6.63
N GLU A 48 -9.46 2.85 -7.79
CA GLU A 48 -10.76 2.68 -8.42
C GLU A 48 -10.86 1.42 -9.28
N SER A 49 -9.73 0.74 -9.53
CA SER A 49 -9.72 -0.49 -10.32
C SER A 49 -8.61 -1.43 -9.87
N VAL A 50 -8.78 -2.71 -10.16
CA VAL A 50 -7.74 -3.72 -9.94
C VAL A 50 -6.54 -3.47 -10.84
N GLU A 51 -6.77 -3.00 -12.06
CA GLU A 51 -5.71 -2.63 -12.99
C GLU A 51 -4.79 -1.55 -12.40
N GLU A 52 -5.37 -0.49 -11.87
CA GLU A 52 -4.62 0.57 -11.21
C GLU A 52 -3.87 0.06 -9.99
N ALA A 53 -4.51 -0.79 -9.18
CA ALA A 53 -3.87 -1.38 -8.00
C ALA A 53 -2.63 -2.20 -8.39
N THR A 54 -2.73 -3.04 -9.42
CA THR A 54 -1.60 -3.84 -9.88
C THR A 54 -0.51 -2.98 -10.54
N GLU A 55 -0.86 -1.91 -11.21
CA GLU A 55 0.11 -0.94 -11.74
C GLU A 55 0.91 -0.30 -10.61
N LEU A 56 0.29 0.04 -9.49
CA LEU A 56 0.99 0.62 -8.34
C LEU A 56 1.90 -0.40 -7.66
N ILE A 57 1.51 -1.66 -7.57
CA ILE A 57 2.40 -2.71 -7.09
C ILE A 57 3.59 -2.87 -8.04
N ASN A 58 3.36 -2.82 -9.34
CA ASN A 58 4.42 -2.87 -10.34
C ASN A 58 5.37 -1.68 -10.21
N LEU A 59 4.84 -0.49 -9.99
CA LEU A 59 5.64 0.70 -9.71
C LEU A 59 6.53 0.50 -8.47
N ALA A 60 5.96 -0.03 -7.40
CA ALA A 60 6.72 -0.31 -6.17
C ALA A 60 7.90 -1.25 -6.44
N TYR A 61 7.67 -2.33 -7.15
CA TYR A 61 8.74 -3.26 -7.50
C TYR A 61 9.79 -2.62 -8.40
N SER A 62 9.39 -1.81 -9.37
CA SER A 62 10.32 -1.15 -10.30
C SER A 62 11.34 -0.27 -9.59
N VAL A 63 11.00 0.25 -8.42
CA VAL A 63 11.91 1.05 -7.60
C VAL A 63 13.04 0.20 -6.99
N LEU A 64 12.76 -1.05 -6.67
CA LEU A 64 13.71 -1.96 -6.03
C LEU A 64 14.49 -2.82 -7.02
N GLU A 65 13.91 -3.11 -8.18
CA GLU A 65 14.46 -4.03 -9.16
C GLU A 65 15.92 -3.75 -9.54
N PRO A 66 16.35 -2.49 -9.75
CA PRO A 66 17.70 -2.24 -10.24
C PRO A 66 18.82 -2.72 -9.32
N ASP A 67 18.59 -2.73 -8.01
CA ASP A 67 19.66 -3.05 -7.04
C ASP A 67 19.31 -4.13 -6.03
N CYS A 68 18.14 -4.78 -6.17
CA CYS A 68 17.71 -5.83 -5.26
C CYS A 68 17.52 -7.15 -6.02
N ASN A 69 18.18 -8.20 -5.56
CA ASN A 69 18.11 -9.52 -6.20
C ASN A 69 16.99 -10.39 -5.64
N ARG A 70 16.55 -10.11 -4.44
CA ARG A 70 15.48 -10.87 -3.82
C ARG A 70 14.55 -9.92 -3.06
N VAL A 71 13.29 -9.90 -3.48
CA VAL A 71 12.25 -9.06 -2.89
C VAL A 71 11.12 -9.95 -2.42
N TYR A 72 10.75 -9.81 -1.17
CA TYR A 72 9.59 -10.50 -0.61
C TYR A 72 8.41 -9.54 -0.61
N THR A 73 7.26 -10.01 -1.12
CA THR A 73 6.07 -9.17 -1.25
C THR A 73 4.85 -9.94 -0.74
N ASN A 74 4.06 -9.25 0.07
CA ASN A 74 2.78 -9.74 0.56
C ASN A 74 1.73 -8.72 0.17
N ILE A 75 0.66 -9.17 -0.49
CA ILE A 75 -0.39 -8.29 -1.00
C ILE A 75 -1.74 -8.86 -0.61
N LYS A 76 -2.59 -8.00 -0.06
CA LYS A 76 -4.00 -8.30 0.20
C LYS A 76 -4.84 -7.25 -0.50
N MET A 77 -5.87 -7.70 -1.22
CA MET A 77 -6.82 -6.80 -1.86
C MET A 77 -8.24 -7.14 -1.45
N ASP A 78 -8.98 -6.11 -1.10
CA ASP A 78 -10.42 -6.20 -0.89
C ASP A 78 -11.10 -5.40 -2.01
N ILE A 79 -11.74 -6.11 -2.92
CA ILE A 79 -12.33 -5.53 -4.13
C ILE A 79 -13.84 -5.46 -3.95
N ARG A 80 -14.42 -4.27 -4.11
CA ARG A 80 -15.85 -4.09 -3.91
C ARG A 80 -16.45 -3.21 -4.99
N LYS A 81 -17.43 -3.74 -5.69
CA LYS A 81 -18.21 -2.98 -6.68
C LYS A 81 -19.17 -2.03 -5.96
N GLY A 82 -19.41 -0.87 -6.58
CA GLY A 82 -20.40 0.08 -6.09
C GLY A 82 -20.01 0.91 -4.88
N ARG A 83 -18.77 0.81 -4.41
CA ARG A 83 -18.28 1.61 -3.28
C ARG A 83 -16.87 2.11 -3.52
N SER A 84 -16.59 3.29 -2.96
CA SER A 84 -15.27 3.92 -2.97
C SER A 84 -15.07 4.64 -1.63
N GLY A 85 -13.86 5.15 -1.39
CA GLY A 85 -13.55 5.87 -0.16
C GLY A 85 -13.54 4.98 1.09
N ARG A 86 -13.38 3.67 0.93
CA ARG A 86 -13.49 2.70 2.04
C ARG A 86 -12.37 2.80 3.05
N MET A 87 -11.18 3.19 2.62
CA MET A 87 -10.05 3.33 3.52
C MET A 87 -10.35 4.32 4.64
N ARG A 88 -10.94 5.47 4.31
CA ARG A 88 -11.34 6.48 5.28
C ARG A 88 -12.58 6.05 6.04
N GLN A 89 -13.58 5.52 5.36
CA GLN A 89 -14.85 5.12 5.97
C GLN A 89 -14.68 4.08 7.06
N LYS A 90 -13.82 3.09 6.85
CA LYS A 90 -13.56 2.05 7.86
C LYS A 90 -12.99 2.64 9.14
N ILE A 91 -12.05 3.56 9.02
CA ILE A 91 -11.43 4.21 10.17
C ILE A 91 -12.42 5.15 10.85
N GLU A 92 -13.11 5.98 10.11
CA GLU A 92 -14.11 6.91 10.64
C GLU A 92 -15.24 6.20 11.36
N SER A 93 -15.69 5.07 10.82
CA SER A 93 -16.73 4.26 11.42
C SER A 93 -16.31 3.75 12.81
N ILE A 94 -15.09 3.27 12.94
CA ILE A 94 -14.58 2.79 14.22
C ILE A 94 -14.38 3.95 15.19
N GLN A 95 -13.81 5.07 14.74
CA GLN A 95 -13.60 6.25 15.58
C GLN A 95 -14.92 6.80 16.10
N ARG A 96 -15.95 6.83 15.26
CA ARG A 96 -17.29 7.26 15.68
C ARG A 96 -17.86 6.36 16.77
N ARG A 97 -17.73 5.05 16.62
CA ARG A 97 -18.21 4.09 17.63
C ARG A 97 -17.44 4.22 18.94
N LEU A 98 -16.14 4.48 18.87
CA LEU A 98 -15.34 4.70 20.07
C LEU A 98 -15.76 5.97 20.82
N SER A 99 -16.13 7.03 20.11
CA SER A 99 -16.57 8.28 20.74
C SER A 99 -17.96 8.18 21.34
N GLU A 100 -18.77 7.20 20.92
CA GLU A 100 -20.13 6.94 21.44
C GLU A 100 -20.14 6.04 22.67
N SER A 101 -19.03 5.38 22.97
CA SER A 101 -18.97 4.40 24.05
C SER A 101 -18.55 4.98 25.40
#